data_bed3af1ae12613abbc1fba85da6707ad
#
_entry.id   bed3af1ae12613abbc1fba85da6707ad
#
_cell.length_a   1.000
_cell.length_b   1.000
_cell.length_c   1.000
_cell.angle_alpha   90.00
_cell.angle_beta   90.00
_cell.angle_gamma   90.00
#
_symmetry.space_group_name_H-M   'P 1'
#
loop_
_entity.id
_entity.type
_entity.pdbx_description
1 polymer ?
#
loop_
_entity_poly.entity_id
_entity_poly.type
_entity_poly.pdbx_seq_one_letter_code
_entity_poly.pdbx_strand_id
1 'polypeptide(L)'
;QELKRRVEAGEDGYTAIMAKQASGLLHAGMGHPDVAIRFFEEAIDIIEPMAPPRGSANPIKPVYEMYGEVLLDLGRQEDAVEQFEMSLQRMPNRPRSLWGMANALAAIGQVDLATEHYQNLVDIWTGSENFGGITEARSYLMGNTGRSD
;
A
#
# COMPACT_ATOMS: atom_id res chain seq x y z
N GLN A 1 0.55 -34.76 -6.21
CA GLN A 1 1.40 -34.07 -7.25
C GLN A 1 0.86 -32.68 -7.57
N GLU A 2 -0.46 -32.49 -7.72
CA GLU A 2 -1.07 -31.18 -8.03
C GLU A 2 -0.89 -30.16 -6.89
N LEU A 3 -1.06 -30.59 -5.63
CA LEU A 3 -0.83 -29.75 -4.46
C LEU A 3 0.63 -29.28 -4.36
N LYS A 4 1.56 -30.20 -4.65
CA LYS A 4 3.00 -29.90 -4.67
C LYS A 4 3.36 -28.90 -5.78
N ARG A 5 2.77 -29.05 -6.96
CA ARG A 5 2.95 -28.11 -8.09
C ARG A 5 2.34 -26.74 -7.84
N ARG A 6 1.23 -26.64 -7.08
CA ARG A 6 0.59 -25.37 -6.68
C ARG A 6 1.41 -24.65 -5.60
N VAL A 7 2.05 -25.40 -4.69
CA VAL A 7 2.97 -24.84 -3.67
C VAL A 7 4.25 -24.33 -4.34
N GLU A 8 4.85 -25.12 -5.22
CA GLU A 8 6.05 -24.72 -5.97
C GLU A 8 5.79 -23.52 -6.88
N ALA A 9 4.64 -23.46 -7.58
CA ALA A 9 4.25 -22.31 -8.38
C ALA A 9 3.97 -21.05 -7.50
N GLY A 10 3.50 -21.25 -6.27
CA GLY A 10 3.29 -20.15 -5.32
C GLY A 10 4.61 -19.56 -4.81
N GLU A 11 5.59 -20.39 -4.45
CA GLU A 11 6.91 -19.94 -4.02
C GLU A 11 7.66 -19.24 -5.16
N ASP A 12 7.65 -19.79 -6.37
CA ASP A 12 8.22 -19.15 -7.55
C ASP A 12 7.53 -17.81 -7.87
N GLY A 13 6.20 -17.74 -7.72
CA GLY A 13 5.43 -16.51 -7.91
C GLY A 13 5.82 -15.41 -6.93
N TYR A 14 5.92 -15.71 -5.64
CA TYR A 14 6.33 -14.72 -4.64
C TYR A 14 7.78 -14.27 -4.82
N THR A 15 8.68 -15.16 -5.20
CA THR A 15 10.08 -14.80 -5.53
C THR A 15 10.14 -13.86 -6.72
N ALA A 16 9.36 -14.11 -7.76
CA ALA A 16 9.27 -13.25 -8.94
C ALA A 16 8.70 -11.87 -8.57
N ILE A 17 7.63 -11.82 -7.75
CA ILE A 17 7.05 -10.57 -7.24
C ILE A 17 8.10 -9.76 -6.48
N MET A 18 8.83 -10.37 -5.54
CA MET A 18 9.88 -9.70 -4.76
C MET A 18 10.99 -9.14 -5.66
N ALA A 19 11.43 -9.89 -6.66
CA ALA A 19 12.44 -9.42 -7.60
C ALA A 19 11.97 -8.20 -8.40
N LYS A 20 10.70 -8.20 -8.85
CA LYS A 20 10.11 -7.08 -9.55
C LYS A 20 9.92 -5.86 -8.65
N GLN A 21 9.45 -6.04 -7.43
CA GLN A 21 9.36 -4.96 -6.43
C GLN A 21 10.73 -4.33 -6.16
N ALA A 22 11.77 -5.13 -5.97
CA ALA A 22 13.13 -4.65 -5.77
C ALA A 22 13.64 -3.84 -6.97
N SER A 23 13.39 -4.34 -8.20
CA SER A 23 13.73 -3.63 -9.42
C SER A 23 12.96 -2.31 -9.56
N GLY A 24 11.66 -2.31 -9.24
CA GLY A 24 10.83 -1.10 -9.24
C GLY A 24 11.38 -0.04 -8.28
N LEU A 25 11.68 -0.41 -7.03
CA LEU A 25 12.27 0.50 -6.05
C LEU A 25 13.64 1.04 -6.50
N LEU A 26 14.48 0.18 -7.05
CA LEU A 26 15.80 0.59 -7.56
C LEU A 26 15.66 1.65 -8.66
N HIS A 27 14.80 1.40 -9.64
CA HIS A 27 14.59 2.33 -10.75
C HIS A 27 13.92 3.62 -10.31
N ALA A 28 12.99 3.59 -9.35
CA ALA A 28 12.43 4.79 -8.74
C ALA A 28 13.53 5.63 -8.08
N GLY A 29 14.40 5.01 -7.28
CA GLY A 29 15.53 5.67 -6.64
C GLY A 29 16.58 6.22 -7.61
N MET A 30 16.70 5.64 -8.80
CA MET A 30 17.57 6.10 -9.89
C MET A 30 16.95 7.23 -10.74
N GLY A 31 15.72 7.64 -10.47
CA GLY A 31 15.01 8.65 -11.26
C GLY A 31 14.49 8.13 -12.61
N HIS A 32 14.19 6.84 -12.71
CA HIS A 32 13.58 6.20 -13.88
C HIS A 32 12.13 5.77 -13.59
N PRO A 33 11.19 6.72 -13.44
CA PRO A 33 9.82 6.43 -12.97
C PRO A 33 9.06 5.47 -13.90
N ASP A 34 9.16 5.64 -15.21
CA ASP A 34 8.44 4.77 -16.17
C ASP A 34 8.90 3.31 -16.10
N VAL A 35 10.17 3.11 -15.83
CA VAL A 35 10.73 1.76 -15.66
C VAL A 35 10.31 1.16 -14.33
N ALA A 36 10.29 1.97 -13.27
CA ALA A 36 9.81 1.56 -11.95
C ALA A 36 8.34 1.12 -12.01
N ILE A 37 7.48 1.93 -12.60
CA ILE A 37 6.04 1.66 -12.80
C ILE A 37 5.84 0.33 -13.50
N ARG A 38 6.52 0.10 -14.63
CA ARG A 38 6.42 -1.15 -15.38
C ARG A 38 6.79 -2.39 -14.54
N PHE A 39 7.81 -2.31 -13.69
CA PHE A 39 8.15 -3.41 -12.80
C PHE A 39 7.06 -3.69 -11.76
N PHE A 40 6.37 -2.67 -11.24
CA PHE A 40 5.24 -2.85 -10.34
C PHE A 40 4.03 -3.43 -11.06
N GLU A 41 3.71 -2.98 -12.28
CA GLU A 41 2.65 -3.55 -13.12
C GLU A 41 2.91 -5.03 -13.42
N GLU A 42 4.13 -5.40 -13.78
CA GLU A 42 4.52 -6.80 -13.98
C GLU A 42 4.41 -7.63 -12.69
N ALA A 43 4.65 -7.05 -11.52
CA ALA A 43 4.43 -7.72 -10.23
C ALA A 43 2.93 -7.90 -9.93
N ILE A 44 2.09 -6.94 -10.32
CA ILE A 44 0.63 -7.01 -10.21
C ILE A 44 0.08 -8.12 -11.10
N ASP A 45 0.53 -8.25 -12.34
CA ASP A 45 0.13 -9.33 -13.25
C ASP A 45 0.34 -10.73 -12.65
N ILE A 46 1.37 -10.87 -11.79
CA ILE A 46 1.66 -12.13 -11.11
C ILE A 46 0.73 -12.32 -9.89
N ILE A 47 0.51 -11.27 -9.09
CA ILE A 47 -0.25 -11.38 -7.84
C ILE A 47 -1.77 -11.38 -8.05
N GLU A 48 -2.27 -10.74 -9.10
CA GLU A 48 -3.70 -10.54 -9.33
C GLU A 48 -4.49 -11.86 -9.40
N PRO A 49 -4.06 -12.91 -10.13
CA PRO A 49 -4.75 -14.18 -10.16
C PRO A 49 -4.60 -15.00 -8.88
N MET A 50 -3.70 -14.60 -7.97
CA MET A 50 -3.49 -15.30 -6.71
C MET A 50 -4.55 -14.90 -5.69
N ALA A 51 -5.06 -15.87 -4.93
CA ALA A 51 -6.00 -15.58 -3.86
C ALA A 51 -5.38 -14.64 -2.81
N PRO A 52 -6.15 -13.72 -2.22
CA PRO A 52 -5.67 -12.91 -1.10
C PRO A 52 -5.10 -13.79 0.02
N PRO A 53 -4.05 -13.35 0.71
CA PRO A 53 -3.42 -14.13 1.78
C PRO A 53 -4.44 -14.40 2.90
N ARG A 54 -4.45 -15.63 3.40
CA ARG A 54 -5.29 -16.07 4.52
C ARG A 54 -4.39 -16.60 5.64
N GLY A 55 -4.72 -16.25 6.88
CA GLY A 55 -3.97 -16.72 8.05
C GLY A 55 -2.91 -15.73 8.52
N SER A 56 -1.76 -16.23 8.95
CA SER A 56 -0.68 -15.39 9.48
C SER A 56 -0.19 -14.36 8.47
N ALA A 57 0.24 -13.19 8.98
CA ALA A 57 0.76 -12.12 8.13
C ALA A 57 1.93 -12.62 7.27
N ASN A 58 1.81 -12.43 5.95
CA ASN A 58 2.92 -12.68 5.04
C ASN A 58 4.02 -11.63 5.32
N PRO A 59 5.28 -12.04 5.52
CA PRO A 59 6.39 -11.10 5.74
C PRO A 59 6.71 -10.24 4.51
N ILE A 60 6.22 -10.64 3.34
CA ILE A 60 6.44 -9.89 2.10
C ILE A 60 5.52 -8.68 2.07
N LYS A 61 6.10 -7.51 1.82
CA LYS A 61 5.32 -6.29 1.65
C LYS A 61 4.39 -6.40 0.43
N PRO A 62 3.09 -6.10 0.57
CA PRO A 62 2.13 -6.21 -0.52
C PRO A 62 2.51 -5.33 -1.71
N VAL A 63 2.34 -5.86 -2.92
CA VAL A 63 2.70 -5.15 -4.17
C VAL A 63 1.95 -3.83 -4.29
N TYR A 64 0.64 -3.86 -4.13
CA TYR A 64 -0.21 -2.67 -4.23
C TYR A 64 0.17 -1.59 -3.20
N GLU A 65 0.49 -1.98 -1.96
CA GLU A 65 0.95 -1.03 -0.93
C GLU A 65 2.28 -0.39 -1.32
N MET A 66 3.26 -1.19 -1.75
CA MET A 66 4.57 -0.69 -2.15
C MET A 66 4.49 0.20 -3.39
N TYR A 67 3.67 -0.18 -4.37
CA TYR A 67 3.46 0.60 -5.57
C TYR A 67 2.76 1.93 -5.26
N GLY A 68 1.72 1.92 -4.42
CA GLY A 68 1.06 3.15 -3.96
C GLY A 68 2.04 4.12 -3.28
N GLU A 69 2.94 3.62 -2.42
CA GLU A 69 3.97 4.46 -1.79
C GLU A 69 4.91 5.08 -2.83
N VAL A 70 5.38 4.29 -3.80
CA VAL A 70 6.25 4.81 -4.87
C VAL A 70 5.53 5.87 -5.72
N LEU A 71 4.25 5.66 -6.02
CA LEU A 71 3.46 6.65 -6.75
C LEU A 71 3.28 7.96 -5.97
N LEU A 72 3.10 7.89 -4.64
CA LEU A 72 3.10 9.09 -3.78
C LEU A 72 4.43 9.84 -3.87
N ASP A 73 5.55 9.13 -3.77
CA ASP A 73 6.89 9.72 -3.88
C ASP A 73 7.15 10.35 -5.26
N LEU A 74 6.52 9.81 -6.30
CA LEU A 74 6.56 10.35 -7.67
C LEU A 74 5.56 11.50 -7.92
N GLY A 75 4.75 11.88 -6.93
CA GLY A 75 3.74 12.92 -7.07
C GLY A 75 2.50 12.48 -7.88
N ARG A 76 2.26 11.17 -8.01
CA ARG A 76 1.13 10.57 -8.72
C ARG A 76 0.04 10.13 -7.73
N GLN A 77 -0.58 11.11 -7.05
CA GLN A 77 -1.48 10.87 -5.94
C GLN A 77 -2.76 10.13 -6.34
N GLU A 78 -3.37 10.49 -7.47
CA GLU A 78 -4.58 9.81 -7.98
C GLU A 78 -4.30 8.32 -8.26
N ASP A 79 -3.20 8.02 -8.92
CA ASP A 79 -2.81 6.63 -9.19
C ASP A 79 -2.48 5.87 -7.89
N ALA A 80 -1.92 6.56 -6.90
CA ALA A 80 -1.64 5.98 -5.59
C ALA A 80 -2.92 5.59 -4.85
N VAL A 81 -4.00 6.40 -4.94
CA VAL A 81 -5.32 6.07 -4.39
C VAL A 81 -5.80 4.72 -4.91
N GLU A 82 -5.73 4.49 -6.22
CA GLU A 82 -6.15 3.22 -6.84
C GLU A 82 -5.36 2.03 -6.28
N GLN A 83 -4.05 2.19 -6.10
CA GLN A 83 -3.21 1.11 -5.59
C GLN A 83 -3.47 0.80 -4.11
N PHE A 84 -3.67 1.82 -3.27
CA PHE A 84 -4.03 1.61 -1.88
C PHE A 84 -5.44 1.02 -1.72
N GLU A 85 -6.38 1.39 -2.58
CA GLU A 85 -7.70 0.77 -2.60
C GLU A 85 -7.61 -0.74 -2.88
N MET A 86 -6.86 -1.14 -3.90
CA MET A 86 -6.62 -2.55 -4.20
C MET A 86 -5.91 -3.28 -3.05
N SER A 87 -4.96 -2.63 -2.39
CA SER A 87 -4.30 -3.17 -1.20
C SER A 87 -5.29 -3.44 -0.07
N LEU A 88 -6.18 -2.49 0.21
CA LEU A 88 -7.19 -2.59 1.28
C LEU A 88 -8.31 -3.59 0.94
N GLN A 89 -8.68 -3.76 -0.34
CA GLN A 89 -9.60 -4.80 -0.78
C GLN A 89 -9.04 -6.21 -0.52
N ARG A 90 -7.74 -6.41 -0.74
CA ARG A 90 -7.08 -7.71 -0.52
C ARG A 90 -6.72 -7.96 0.94
N MET A 91 -6.40 -6.92 1.68
CA MET A 91 -6.01 -6.96 3.10
C MET A 91 -6.64 -5.79 3.86
N PRO A 92 -7.92 -5.93 4.27
CA PRO A 92 -8.61 -4.90 5.02
C PRO A 92 -7.87 -4.53 6.32
N ASN A 93 -7.98 -3.29 6.73
CA ASN A 93 -7.39 -2.77 7.98
C ASN A 93 -5.86 -2.85 8.07
N ARG A 94 -5.17 -2.87 6.93
CA ARG A 94 -3.71 -2.81 6.93
C ARG A 94 -3.24 -1.37 7.25
N PRO A 95 -2.53 -1.14 8.38
CA PRO A 95 -2.23 0.22 8.85
C PRO A 95 -1.47 1.08 7.84
N ARG A 96 -0.47 0.54 7.16
CA ARG A 96 0.31 1.28 6.16
C ARG A 96 -0.51 1.66 4.95
N SER A 97 -1.40 0.78 4.50
CA SER A 97 -2.30 1.07 3.37
C SER A 97 -3.35 2.10 3.74
N LEU A 98 -3.89 2.06 4.97
CA LEU A 98 -4.81 3.10 5.48
C LEU A 98 -4.12 4.47 5.54
N TRP A 99 -2.90 4.51 6.06
CA TRP A 99 -2.09 5.73 6.12
C TRP A 99 -1.77 6.26 4.72
N GLY A 100 -1.32 5.40 3.80
CA GLY A 100 -1.01 5.78 2.43
C GLY A 100 -2.22 6.30 1.67
N MET A 101 -3.37 5.63 1.82
CA MET A 101 -4.66 6.05 1.25
C MET A 101 -5.07 7.43 1.74
N ALA A 102 -5.01 7.66 3.07
CA ALA A 102 -5.34 8.94 3.67
C ALA A 102 -4.44 10.07 3.15
N ASN A 103 -3.14 9.83 3.04
CA ASN A 103 -2.19 10.79 2.49
C ASN A 103 -2.47 11.13 1.03
N ALA A 104 -2.73 10.12 0.20
CA ALA A 104 -3.06 10.31 -1.21
C ALA A 104 -4.35 11.14 -1.37
N LEU A 105 -5.41 10.79 -0.63
CA LEU A 105 -6.69 11.50 -0.63
C LEU A 105 -6.56 12.94 -0.14
N ALA A 106 -5.79 13.17 0.93
CA ALA A 106 -5.54 14.52 1.43
C ALA A 106 -4.81 15.39 0.40
N ALA A 107 -3.84 14.81 -0.31
CA ALA A 107 -3.07 15.52 -1.33
C ALA A 107 -3.92 15.94 -2.55
N ILE A 108 -4.95 15.17 -2.90
CA ILE A 108 -5.90 15.51 -3.97
C ILE A 108 -7.12 16.30 -3.48
N GLY A 109 -7.14 16.72 -2.21
CA GLY A 109 -8.19 17.55 -1.63
C GLY A 109 -9.46 16.81 -1.22
N GLN A 110 -9.43 15.48 -1.17
CA GLN A 110 -10.55 14.63 -0.70
C GLN A 110 -10.53 14.53 0.83
N VAL A 111 -10.74 15.66 1.50
CA VAL A 111 -10.54 15.84 2.95
C VAL A 111 -11.40 14.90 3.78
N ASP A 112 -12.67 14.72 3.42
CA ASP A 112 -13.60 13.88 4.18
C ASP A 112 -13.17 12.41 4.16
N LEU A 113 -12.80 11.89 2.97
CA LEU A 113 -12.31 10.52 2.83
C LEU A 113 -10.94 10.32 3.50
N ALA A 114 -10.06 11.30 3.40
CA ALA A 114 -8.78 11.26 4.11
C ALA A 114 -8.99 11.17 5.62
N THR A 115 -9.91 11.98 6.16
CA THR A 115 -10.29 11.97 7.58
C THR A 115 -10.81 10.60 8.01
N GLU A 116 -11.68 9.98 7.21
CA GLU A 116 -12.20 8.65 7.48
C GLU A 116 -11.09 7.59 7.56
N HIS A 117 -10.16 7.57 6.61
CA HIS A 117 -9.06 6.61 6.61
C HIS A 117 -8.06 6.86 7.76
N TYR A 118 -7.77 8.11 8.10
CA TYR A 118 -6.96 8.43 9.28
C TYR A 118 -7.64 8.00 10.58
N GLN A 119 -8.97 8.21 10.70
CA GLN A 119 -9.73 7.78 11.87
C GLN A 119 -9.72 6.25 12.00
N ASN A 120 -9.96 5.54 10.91
CA ASN A 120 -9.88 4.08 10.87
C ASN A 120 -8.51 3.57 11.31
N LEU A 121 -7.42 4.22 10.86
CA LEU A 121 -6.08 3.88 11.28
C LEU A 121 -5.89 4.05 12.80
N VAL A 122 -6.33 5.17 13.35
CA VAL A 122 -6.21 5.46 14.79
C VAL A 122 -7.03 4.45 15.61
N ASP A 123 -8.24 4.12 15.17
CA ASP A 123 -9.16 3.23 15.87
C ASP A 123 -8.65 1.78 15.94
N ILE A 124 -7.99 1.31 14.90
CA ILE A 124 -7.46 -0.06 14.86
C ILE A 124 -6.05 -0.19 15.43
N TRP A 125 -5.35 0.94 15.66
CA TRP A 125 -3.95 0.92 16.07
C TRP A 125 -3.76 0.47 17.51
N THR A 126 -3.15 -0.71 17.68
CA THR A 126 -2.80 -1.28 19.00
C THR A 126 -1.28 -1.41 19.20
N GLY A 127 -0.49 -0.95 18.22
CA GLY A 127 0.96 -1.04 18.23
C GLY A 127 1.64 0.08 19.01
N SER A 128 2.98 0.07 19.00
CA SER A 128 3.78 1.13 19.59
C SER A 128 3.72 2.43 18.77
N GLU A 129 4.01 3.56 19.43
CA GLU A 129 4.09 4.89 18.79
C GLU A 129 5.24 5.02 17.74
N ASN A 130 6.01 3.96 17.51
CA ASN A 130 7.13 3.96 16.56
C ASN A 130 6.71 3.98 15.08
N PHE A 131 5.43 3.83 14.79
CA PHE A 131 4.93 4.04 13.43
C PHE A 131 4.59 5.52 13.25
N GLY A 132 5.43 6.26 12.49
CA GLY A 132 5.25 7.69 12.23
C GLY A 132 3.89 8.06 11.64
N GLY A 133 3.27 7.16 10.87
CA GLY A 133 1.95 7.35 10.30
C GLY A 133 0.83 7.53 11.33
N ILE A 134 0.94 6.95 12.53
CA ILE A 134 -0.07 7.15 13.58
C ILE A 134 0.01 8.55 14.19
N THR A 135 1.22 9.08 14.36
CA THR A 135 1.44 10.44 14.85
C THR A 135 0.90 11.46 13.86
N GLU A 136 1.16 11.24 12.57
CA GLU A 136 0.64 12.07 11.48
C GLU A 136 -0.89 12.04 11.42
N ALA A 137 -1.50 10.85 11.49
CA ALA A 137 -2.95 10.68 11.50
C ALA A 137 -3.61 11.47 12.65
N ARG A 138 -3.09 11.34 13.86
CA ARG A 138 -3.58 12.09 15.02
C ARG A 138 -3.44 13.59 14.83
N SER A 139 -2.32 14.06 14.31
CA SER A 139 -2.09 15.49 14.03
C SER A 139 -3.05 16.03 12.98
N TYR A 140 -3.29 15.27 11.91
CA TYR A 140 -4.24 15.63 10.87
C TYR A 140 -5.67 15.77 11.41
N LEU A 141 -6.13 14.79 12.20
CA LEU A 141 -7.45 14.80 12.82
C LEU A 141 -7.64 15.99 13.77
N MET A 142 -6.64 16.32 14.61
CA MET A 142 -6.68 17.47 15.49
C MET A 142 -6.74 18.79 14.71
N GLY A 143 -6.04 18.90 13.58
CA GLY A 143 -6.06 20.12 12.75
C GLY A 143 -7.37 20.35 12.00
N ASN A 144 -8.11 19.28 11.69
CA ASN A 144 -9.39 19.37 10.96
C ASN A 144 -10.61 19.54 11.89
N THR A 145 -10.54 19.14 13.16
CA THR A 145 -11.62 19.39 14.12
C THR A 145 -11.85 20.88 14.43
N GLY A 146 -10.92 21.75 14.06
CA GLY A 146 -11.05 23.21 14.22
C GLY A 146 -11.64 23.97 13.04
N ARG A 147 -12.06 23.28 11.97
CA ARG A 147 -12.61 23.90 10.73
C ARG A 147 -14.11 23.72 10.51
N SER A 148 -14.82 23.16 11.49
CA SER A 148 -16.27 22.89 11.42
C SER A 148 -17.10 23.94 12.17
N ASP A 149 -16.76 25.24 12.00
CA ASP A 149 -17.57 26.38 12.46
C ASP A 149 -17.80 27.39 11.33
#